data_cce625ab2ae36773bf8a9aa6562f80e0
#
_entry.id   cce625ab2ae36773bf8a9aa6562f80e0
#
_cell.length_a   1.000
_cell.length_b   1.000
_cell.length_c   1.000
_cell.angle_alpha   90.00
_cell.angle_beta   90.00
_cell.angle_gamma   90.00
#
_symmetry.space_group_name_H-M   'P 1'
#
loop_
_entity.id
_entity.type
_entity.pdbx_description
1 polymer ?
#
loop_
_entity_poly.entity_id
_entity_poly.type
_entity_poly.pdbx_seq_one_letter_code
_entity_poly.pdbx_strand_id
1 'polypeptide(L)'
;MEQGYDAGQIRDFLEKHAYDASIYITVDSMEYLKKGGRVTPAAATLATVLNLKPVLTLQGDKLDAFAKVRGMKLAESKMIEAIHQDRAERFKDVPESRLLIETAGTWKTRSWRSPGVSRCRRNFPLRR
;
A
#
# COMPACT_ATOMS: atom_id res chain seq x y z
N MET A 1 5.72 -24.09 7.24
CA MET A 1 5.92 -25.50 7.67
C MET A 1 7.33 -26.01 7.43
N GLU A 2 8.06 -25.52 6.44
CA GLU A 2 9.46 -25.93 6.22
C GLU A 2 10.45 -25.51 7.32
N GLN A 3 10.08 -24.57 8.21
CA GLN A 3 10.92 -24.10 9.32
C GLN A 3 10.48 -24.62 10.69
N GLY A 4 9.53 -25.57 10.74
CA GLY A 4 9.12 -26.24 11.98
C GLY A 4 8.26 -25.42 12.94
N TYR A 5 7.74 -24.24 12.52
CA TYR A 5 6.82 -23.46 13.35
C TYR A 5 5.44 -24.12 13.41
N ASP A 6 4.84 -24.15 14.62
CA ASP A 6 3.44 -24.52 14.78
C ASP A 6 2.49 -23.37 14.40
N ALA A 7 1.20 -23.68 14.28
CA ALA A 7 0.19 -22.71 13.87
C ALA A 7 0.05 -21.52 14.84
N GLY A 8 0.25 -21.74 16.14
CA GLY A 8 0.22 -20.69 17.15
C GLY A 8 1.38 -19.72 16.99
N GLN A 9 2.59 -20.23 16.81
CA GLN A 9 3.78 -19.42 16.58
C GLN A 9 3.68 -18.60 15.29
N ILE A 10 3.11 -19.18 14.21
CA ILE A 10 2.88 -18.46 12.95
C ILE A 10 1.87 -17.33 13.16
N ARG A 11 0.76 -17.59 13.84
CA ARG A 11 -0.24 -16.56 14.17
C ARG A 11 0.38 -15.41 14.94
N ASP A 12 1.07 -15.71 16.04
CA ASP A 12 1.65 -14.71 16.91
C ASP A 12 2.72 -13.87 16.20
N PHE A 13 3.48 -14.50 15.29
CA PHE A 13 4.42 -13.80 14.43
C PHE A 13 3.69 -12.83 13.47
N LEU A 14 2.64 -13.29 12.80
CA LEU A 14 1.88 -12.46 11.86
C LEU A 14 1.17 -11.30 12.56
N GLU A 15 0.57 -11.54 13.73
CA GLU A 15 -0.06 -10.48 14.52
C GLU A 15 0.95 -9.42 14.97
N LYS A 16 2.12 -9.84 15.44
CA LYS A 16 3.21 -8.94 15.83
C LYS A 16 3.71 -8.07 14.68
N HIS A 17 3.75 -8.62 13.46
CA HIS A 17 4.28 -7.97 12.27
C HIS A 17 3.21 -7.41 11.33
N ALA A 18 1.94 -7.42 11.74
CA ALA A 18 0.82 -6.98 10.90
C ALA A 18 0.95 -5.52 10.43
N TYR A 19 1.63 -4.68 11.21
CA TYR A 19 1.85 -3.27 10.90
C TYR A 19 3.24 -2.95 10.34
N ASP A 20 4.06 -3.96 10.06
CA ASP A 20 5.38 -3.77 9.43
C ASP A 20 5.26 -3.52 7.91
N ALA A 21 4.11 -3.11 7.44
CA ALA A 21 3.83 -2.77 6.05
C ALA A 21 3.10 -1.44 5.95
N SER A 22 3.31 -0.74 4.83
CA SER A 22 2.53 0.43 4.43
C SER A 22 1.84 0.13 3.10
N ILE A 23 0.56 0.39 3.02
CA ILE A 23 -0.22 0.19 1.81
C ILE A 23 -0.90 1.52 1.45
N TYR A 24 -0.61 2.00 0.24
CA TYR A 24 -1.24 3.19 -0.32
C TYR A 24 -2.01 2.82 -1.57
N ILE A 25 -3.25 3.31 -1.66
CA ILE A 25 -4.17 2.97 -2.76
C ILE A 25 -4.82 4.26 -3.27
N THR A 26 -4.88 4.41 -4.58
CA THR A 26 -5.77 5.37 -5.22
C THR A 26 -6.69 4.66 -6.20
N VAL A 27 -7.91 5.15 -6.34
CA VAL A 27 -8.94 4.54 -7.18
C VAL A 27 -9.61 5.58 -8.06
N ASP A 28 -10.09 5.15 -9.21
CA ASP A 28 -10.86 6.02 -10.11
C ASP A 28 -12.22 6.40 -9.52
N SER A 29 -12.86 5.47 -8.79
CA SER A 29 -14.15 5.68 -8.13
C SER A 29 -14.16 5.04 -6.74
N MET A 30 -14.65 5.77 -5.77
CA MET A 30 -14.83 5.31 -4.39
C MET A 30 -16.13 4.51 -4.18
N GLU A 31 -16.98 4.43 -5.18
CA GLU A 31 -18.33 3.87 -5.05
C GLU A 31 -18.32 2.44 -4.56
N TYR A 32 -17.49 1.59 -5.14
CA TYR A 32 -17.37 0.19 -4.74
C TYR A 32 -16.77 0.01 -3.34
N LEU A 33 -15.81 0.83 -3.00
CA LEU A 33 -15.21 0.81 -1.66
C LEU A 33 -16.20 1.22 -0.58
N LYS A 34 -17.04 2.23 -0.87
CA LYS A 34 -18.15 2.64 0.01
C LYS A 34 -19.16 1.51 0.20
N LYS A 35 -19.64 0.92 -0.90
CA LYS A 35 -20.60 -0.19 -0.87
C LYS A 35 -20.06 -1.40 -0.11
N GLY A 36 -18.76 -1.64 -0.20
CA GLY A 36 -18.09 -2.71 0.52
C GLY A 36 -17.86 -2.47 2.01
N GLY A 37 -18.17 -1.26 2.52
CA GLY A 37 -18.00 -0.92 3.94
C GLY A 37 -16.56 -0.92 4.46
N ARG A 38 -15.57 -0.92 3.56
CA ARG A 38 -14.15 -1.03 3.89
C ARG A 38 -13.40 0.30 3.94
N VAL A 39 -14.14 1.40 3.98
CA VAL A 39 -13.59 2.75 4.13
C VAL A 39 -14.10 3.39 5.41
N THR A 40 -13.26 4.22 6.03
CA THR A 40 -13.71 5.02 7.17
C THR A 40 -14.74 6.07 6.73
N PRO A 41 -15.61 6.57 7.64
CA PRO A 41 -16.53 7.66 7.33
C PRO A 41 -15.83 8.90 6.77
N ALA A 42 -14.65 9.23 7.30
CA ALA A 42 -13.82 10.33 6.81
C ALA A 42 -13.40 10.14 5.35
N ALA A 43 -12.90 8.95 4.98
CA ALA A 43 -12.56 8.63 3.61
C ALA A 43 -13.79 8.60 2.69
N ALA A 44 -14.93 8.12 3.19
CA ALA A 44 -16.18 8.06 2.44
C ALA A 44 -16.70 9.44 2.00
N THR A 45 -16.49 10.48 2.80
CA THR A 45 -16.91 11.86 2.43
C THR A 45 -16.13 12.43 1.26
N LEU A 46 -14.89 11.98 1.02
CA LEU A 46 -14.07 12.44 -0.10
C LEU A 46 -14.62 12.06 -1.47
N ALA A 47 -15.41 11.01 -1.53
CA ALA A 47 -15.99 10.54 -2.79
C ALA A 47 -17.07 11.44 -3.37
N THR A 48 -17.55 12.42 -2.61
CA THR A 48 -18.62 13.33 -3.06
C THR A 48 -18.09 14.54 -3.83
N VAL A 49 -16.78 14.78 -3.80
CA VAL A 49 -16.15 15.93 -4.47
C VAL A 49 -15.75 15.56 -5.89
N LEU A 50 -16.28 16.28 -6.86
CA LEU A 50 -16.00 16.06 -8.27
C LEU A 50 -14.50 16.22 -8.59
N ASN A 51 -13.94 15.27 -9.35
CA ASN A 51 -12.54 15.23 -9.77
C ASN A 51 -11.49 15.08 -8.66
N LEU A 52 -11.89 14.75 -7.45
CA LEU A 52 -10.96 14.44 -6.37
C LEU A 52 -10.53 12.98 -6.47
N LYS A 53 -9.22 12.74 -6.43
CA LYS A 53 -8.62 11.40 -6.34
C LYS A 53 -8.02 11.24 -4.95
N PRO A 54 -8.69 10.51 -4.05
CA PRO A 54 -8.14 10.27 -2.73
C PRO A 54 -6.97 9.28 -2.82
N VAL A 55 -5.93 9.55 -2.08
CA VAL A 55 -4.96 8.54 -1.70
C VAL A 55 -5.39 8.00 -0.35
N LEU A 56 -5.59 6.71 -0.29
CA LEU A 56 -6.01 5.99 0.90
C LEU A 56 -4.83 5.20 1.45
N THR A 57 -4.80 5.02 2.76
CA THR A 57 -3.89 4.11 3.43
C THR A 57 -4.67 3.02 4.14
N LEU A 58 -4.11 1.83 4.23
CA LEU A 58 -4.68 0.75 5.01
C LEU A 58 -4.08 0.80 6.42
N GLN A 59 -4.96 1.06 7.40
CA GLN A 59 -4.64 1.02 8.83
C GLN A 59 -5.63 0.06 9.50
N GLY A 60 -5.12 -1.10 9.92
CA GLY A 60 -5.97 -2.16 10.45
C GLY A 60 -6.88 -2.78 9.39
N ASP A 61 -8.20 -2.74 9.60
CA ASP A 61 -9.22 -3.41 8.79
C ASP A 61 -9.87 -2.51 7.74
N LYS A 62 -9.62 -1.20 7.79
CA LYS A 62 -10.27 -0.21 6.92
C LYS A 62 -9.28 0.71 6.23
N LEU A 63 -9.71 1.16 5.06
CA LEU A 63 -9.04 2.20 4.30
C LEU A 63 -9.38 3.57 4.87
N ASP A 64 -8.37 4.33 5.24
CA ASP A 64 -8.50 5.70 5.72
C ASP A 64 -7.94 6.71 4.71
N ALA A 65 -8.31 7.97 4.88
CA ALA A 65 -7.87 9.05 4.02
C ALA A 65 -6.44 9.49 4.37
N PHE A 66 -5.51 9.31 3.44
CA PHE A 66 -4.14 9.78 3.57
C PHE A 66 -3.94 11.17 2.95
N ALA A 67 -4.35 11.33 1.69
CA ALA A 67 -4.23 12.60 0.98
C ALA A 67 -5.39 12.83 0.01
N LYS A 68 -5.65 14.10 -0.28
CA LYS A 68 -6.67 14.57 -1.21
C LYS A 68 -5.98 15.31 -2.34
N VAL A 69 -6.05 14.78 -3.55
CA VAL A 69 -5.42 15.40 -4.72
C VAL A 69 -6.36 15.45 -5.90
N ARG A 70 -6.07 16.31 -6.86
CA ARG A 70 -6.82 16.39 -8.12
C ARG A 70 -6.05 15.69 -9.23
N GLY A 71 -6.65 14.64 -9.77
CA GLY A 71 -6.10 13.88 -10.87
C GLY A 71 -5.14 12.76 -10.45
N MET A 72 -5.08 11.73 -11.29
CA MET A 72 -4.35 10.49 -11.00
C MET A 72 -2.83 10.71 -10.88
N LYS A 73 -2.24 11.57 -11.74
CA LYS A 73 -0.80 11.86 -11.69
C LYS A 73 -0.34 12.42 -10.33
N LEU A 74 -1.14 13.32 -9.74
CA LEU A 74 -0.83 13.84 -8.41
C LEU A 74 -1.02 12.78 -7.32
N ALA A 75 -2.00 11.89 -7.48
CA ALA A 75 -2.17 10.77 -6.55
C ALA A 75 -0.97 9.82 -6.59
N GLU A 76 -0.50 9.48 -7.79
CA GLU A 76 0.72 8.67 -7.97
C GLU A 76 1.94 9.33 -7.33
N SER A 77 2.16 10.62 -7.56
CA SER A 77 3.27 11.37 -6.95
C SER A 77 3.18 11.37 -5.43
N LYS A 78 1.97 11.51 -4.88
CA LYS A 78 1.77 11.48 -3.42
C LYS A 78 2.00 10.09 -2.81
N MET A 79 1.66 9.03 -3.52
CA MET A 79 1.96 7.66 -3.07
C MET A 79 3.47 7.40 -3.07
N ILE A 80 4.19 7.85 -4.09
CA ILE A 80 5.65 7.73 -4.15
C ILE A 80 6.31 8.52 -3.01
N GLU A 81 5.88 9.76 -2.78
CA GLU A 81 6.36 10.59 -1.68
C GLU A 81 6.15 9.90 -0.32
N ALA A 82 4.96 9.30 -0.10
CA ALA A 82 4.64 8.58 1.11
C ALA A 82 5.55 7.36 1.33
N ILE A 83 5.85 6.61 0.27
CA ILE A 83 6.78 5.47 0.33
C ILE A 83 8.20 5.94 0.71
N HIS A 84 8.67 7.04 0.13
CA HIS A 84 9.97 7.60 0.48
C HIS A 84 10.01 8.08 1.93
N GLN A 85 8.95 8.70 2.41
CA GLN A 85 8.82 9.12 3.81
C GLN A 85 8.83 7.91 4.74
N ASP A 86 8.04 6.89 4.47
CA ASP A 86 8.02 5.65 5.26
C ASP A 86 9.40 5.00 5.29
N ARG A 87 10.13 5.00 4.17
CA ARG A 87 11.49 4.48 4.12
C ARG A 87 12.44 5.27 5.03
N ALA A 88 12.30 6.58 5.07
CA ALA A 88 13.15 7.44 5.87
C ALA A 88 12.81 7.42 7.37
N GLU A 89 11.55 7.20 7.73
CA GLU A 89 11.05 7.31 9.10
C GLU A 89 10.76 5.94 9.73
N ARG A 90 9.85 5.18 9.13
CA ARG A 90 9.35 3.91 9.70
C ARG A 90 10.30 2.73 9.48
N PHE A 91 10.93 2.69 8.32
CA PHE A 91 11.78 1.57 7.90
C PHE A 91 13.26 1.94 7.79
N LYS A 92 13.67 3.03 8.45
CA LYS A 92 15.05 3.54 8.40
C LYS A 92 16.09 2.49 8.83
N ASP A 93 15.74 1.67 9.82
CA ASP A 93 16.63 0.65 10.38
C ASP A 93 16.50 -0.72 9.68
N VAL A 94 15.60 -0.83 8.70
CA VAL A 94 15.42 -2.06 7.92
C VAL A 94 16.40 -2.07 6.75
N PRO A 95 17.28 -3.07 6.64
CA PRO A 95 18.21 -3.15 5.51
C PRO A 95 17.46 -3.32 4.19
N GLU A 96 17.97 -2.72 3.10
CA GLU A 96 17.33 -2.76 1.77
C GLU A 96 17.05 -4.18 1.26
N SER A 97 17.90 -5.12 1.62
CA SER A 97 17.72 -6.54 1.27
C SER A 97 16.46 -7.18 1.85
N ARG A 98 15.87 -6.56 2.88
CA ARG A 98 14.64 -7.02 3.54
C ARG A 98 13.41 -6.18 3.18
N LEU A 99 13.58 -5.08 2.44
CA LEU A 99 12.48 -4.27 1.98
C LEU A 99 11.93 -4.80 0.67
N LEU A 100 10.63 -4.99 0.63
CA LEU A 100 9.88 -5.31 -0.58
C LEU A 100 8.97 -4.14 -0.90
N ILE A 101 9.13 -3.56 -2.09
CA ILE A 101 8.22 -2.54 -2.62
C ILE A 101 7.53 -3.14 -3.83
N GLU A 102 6.22 -3.27 -3.74
CA GLU A 102 5.39 -3.76 -4.84
C GLU A 102 4.45 -2.66 -5.32
N THR A 103 4.27 -2.59 -6.63
CA THR A 103 3.31 -1.69 -7.26
C THR A 103 2.37 -2.50 -8.14
N ALA A 104 1.08 -2.22 -8.03
CA ALA A 104 0.06 -2.79 -8.88
C ALA A 104 -0.79 -1.67 -9.50
N GLY A 105 -1.14 -1.80 -10.75
CA GLY A 105 -1.97 -0.82 -11.45
C GLY A 105 -2.91 -1.49 -12.44
N THR A 106 -3.95 -0.77 -12.84
CA THR A 106 -4.86 -1.22 -13.90
C THR A 106 -4.22 -1.08 -15.29
N TRP A 107 -4.81 -1.72 -16.28
CA TRP A 107 -4.34 -1.72 -17.67
C TRP A 107 -4.09 -0.33 -18.28
N LYS A 108 -4.74 0.71 -17.76
CA LYS A 108 -4.58 2.09 -18.22
C LYS A 108 -3.31 2.77 -17.73
N THR A 109 -2.67 2.23 -16.69
CA THR A 109 -1.45 2.78 -16.07
C THR A 109 -0.17 2.13 -16.59
N ARG A 110 -0.12 1.75 -17.85
CA ARG A 110 1.02 1.07 -18.50
C ARG A 110 2.34 1.88 -18.53
N SER A 111 2.38 3.08 -18.01
CA SER A 111 3.55 3.96 -18.04
C SER A 111 4.30 4.10 -16.72
N TRP A 112 4.15 3.16 -15.79
CA TRP A 112 4.93 3.17 -14.55
C TRP A 112 6.39 2.80 -14.81
N ARG A 113 7.14 3.78 -15.23
CA ARG A 113 8.59 3.81 -15.09
C ARG A 113 8.92 4.86 -14.06
N SER A 114 8.96 4.48 -12.78
CA SER A 114 9.50 5.34 -11.74
C SER A 114 11.01 5.44 -11.94
N PRO A 115 11.56 6.64 -12.21
CA PRO A 115 13.00 6.81 -12.06
C PRO A 115 13.32 6.71 -10.59
N GLY A 116 14.04 5.69 -10.18
CA GLY A 116 14.59 5.54 -8.84
C GLY A 116 14.01 4.44 -7.96
N VAL A 117 12.94 3.77 -8.34
CA VAL A 117 12.52 2.53 -7.65
C VAL A 117 13.19 1.36 -8.36
N SER A 118 14.28 0.88 -7.78
CA SER A 118 14.90 -0.36 -8.22
C SER A 118 13.85 -1.48 -8.14
N ARG A 119 13.61 -2.12 -9.28
CA ARG A 119 12.75 -3.30 -9.37
C ARG A 119 13.33 -4.33 -8.40
N CYS A 120 12.71 -4.48 -7.24
CA CYS A 120 13.04 -5.57 -6.34
C CYS A 120 12.70 -6.87 -7.07
N ARG A 121 13.71 -7.52 -7.63
CA ARG A 121 13.54 -8.84 -8.24
C ARG A 121 13.14 -9.77 -7.12
N ARG A 122 12.01 -10.45 -7.29
CA ARG A 122 11.61 -11.59 -6.49
C ARG A 122 12.76 -12.60 -6.46
N ASN A 123 13.50 -12.63 -5.38
CA ASN A 123 14.25 -13.80 -4.98
C ASN A 123 13.46 -14.52 -3.88
N PHE A 124 12.30 -15.03 -4.23
CA PHE A 124 11.72 -16.14 -3.51
C PHE A 124 12.32 -17.40 -4.15
N PRO A 125 13.11 -18.17 -3.44
CA PRO A 125 13.49 -19.49 -3.94
C PRO A 125 12.26 -20.40 -3.80
N LEU A 126 11.44 -20.45 -4.84
CA LEU A 126 10.58 -21.60 -5.05
C LEU A 126 11.52 -22.78 -5.37
N ARG A 127 11.97 -23.49 -4.35
CA ARG A 127 12.51 -24.83 -4.55
C ARG A 127 11.35 -25.74 -4.92
N ARG A 128 11.53 -26.38 -6.08
CA ARG A 128 10.74 -27.52 -6.56
C ARG A 128 10.82 -28.69 -5.58
#